data_a549ae56f902d0c1f4a6a48b7e4b40ac
#
_entry.id   a549ae56f902d0c1f4a6a48b7e4b40ac
#
_cell.length_a   1.000
_cell.length_b   1.000
_cell.length_c   1.000
_cell.angle_alpha   90.00
_cell.angle_beta   90.00
_cell.angle_gamma   90.00
#
_symmetry.space_group_name_H-M   'P 1'
#
loop_
_entity.id
_entity.type
_entity.pdbx_description
1 polymer ?
#
loop_
_entity_poly.entity_id
_entity_poly.type
_entity_poly.pdbx_seq_one_letter_code
_entity_poly.pdbx_strand_id
1 'polypeptide(L)'
;IEFTSPIAGIAMDQVLGRPARFIVDPVDPNMGHLQRMFGENAAKFSKKPPAQTVHGIITKFDEHETSADETRYRVRLEPAIADLNRGRTSRLFQKQSVEEIITDTLRHDGYRAGVDFRFNLRGQYRRHEYITQYHETTFAFIQRICAEEGIWFRWEQKKDYAVMVFGDDLDAYSRKQRTVPYRRDSGLESVGADSIKSLRRRTR
;
A
#
# COMPACT_ATOMS: atom_id res chain seq x y z
N ILE A 1 7.24 4.06 8.78
CA ILE A 1 8.32 4.93 8.30
C ILE A 1 8.78 5.76 9.48
N GLU A 2 10.07 5.75 9.76
CA GLU A 2 10.70 6.60 10.76
C GLU A 2 11.65 7.58 10.05
N PHE A 3 11.70 8.80 10.53
CA PHE A 3 12.59 9.85 9.99
C PHE A 3 12.94 10.86 11.08
N THR A 4 13.99 11.63 10.86
CA THR A 4 14.37 12.79 11.68
C THR A 4 14.12 14.09 10.93
N SER A 5 13.82 15.16 11.66
CA SER A 5 13.60 16.49 11.13
C SER A 5 14.18 17.53 12.08
N PRO A 6 14.78 18.61 11.57
CA PRO A 6 15.21 19.74 12.40
C PRO A 6 14.01 20.55 12.92
N ILE A 7 12.81 20.29 12.44
CA ILE A 7 11.58 20.95 12.87
C ILE A 7 10.97 20.13 13.99
N ALA A 8 10.88 20.70 15.19
CA ALA A 8 10.17 20.12 16.32
C ALA A 8 8.70 20.57 16.32
N GLY A 9 7.83 19.78 16.99
CA GLY A 9 6.43 20.17 17.21
C GLY A 9 5.58 20.25 15.95
N ILE A 10 5.79 19.37 14.97
CA ILE A 10 4.93 19.30 13.78
C ILE A 10 3.50 18.99 14.23
N ALA A 11 2.55 19.86 13.92
CA ALA A 11 1.17 19.72 14.35
C ALA A 11 0.50 18.51 13.69
N MET A 12 -0.15 17.67 14.49
CA MET A 12 -0.80 16.42 14.03
C MET A 12 -1.86 16.66 12.94
N ASP A 13 -2.62 17.72 13.04
CA ASP A 13 -3.68 18.09 12.08
C ASP A 13 -3.15 18.44 10.69
N GLN A 14 -1.89 18.83 10.60
CA GLN A 14 -1.21 19.09 9.34
C GLN A 14 -0.76 17.80 8.63
N VAL A 15 -0.70 16.67 9.35
CA VAL A 15 -0.12 15.41 8.88
C VAL A 15 -1.17 14.30 8.77
N LEU A 16 -1.99 14.13 9.81
CA LEU A 16 -2.98 13.05 9.85
C LEU A 16 -4.06 13.21 8.77
N GLY A 17 -4.39 12.08 8.12
CA GLY A 17 -5.39 12.04 7.05
C GLY A 17 -4.92 12.64 5.73
N ARG A 18 -3.70 13.17 5.66
CA ARG A 18 -3.18 13.75 4.42
C ARG A 18 -2.70 12.68 3.46
N PRO A 19 -2.93 12.87 2.15
CA PRO A 19 -2.33 12.01 1.14
C PRO A 19 -0.81 12.17 1.16
N ALA A 20 -0.11 11.05 1.08
CA ALA A 20 1.34 11.02 1.07
C ALA A 20 1.86 9.92 0.14
N ARG A 21 3.11 10.06 -0.25
CA ARG A 21 3.82 9.03 -1.02
C ARG A 21 5.17 8.73 -0.37
N PHE A 22 5.50 7.47 -0.33
CA PHE A 22 6.81 7.00 0.08
C PHE A 22 7.57 6.50 -1.13
N ILE A 23 8.76 7.06 -1.37
CA ILE A 23 9.59 6.73 -2.52
C ILE A 23 10.82 5.99 -2.03
N VAL A 24 11.00 4.76 -2.51
CA VAL A 24 12.24 4.00 -2.34
C VAL A 24 13.03 4.15 -3.63
N ASP A 25 14.06 4.98 -3.60
CA ASP A 25 14.95 5.19 -4.75
C ASP A 25 16.28 4.45 -4.50
N PRO A 26 16.52 3.33 -5.18
CA PRO A 26 17.76 2.57 -5.01
C PRO A 26 18.97 3.40 -5.43
N VAL A 27 20.04 3.33 -4.65
CA VAL A 27 21.31 3.96 -4.98
C VAL A 27 22.14 2.98 -5.80
N ASP A 28 22.70 3.43 -6.92
CA ASP A 28 23.70 2.64 -7.66
C ASP A 28 25.04 2.71 -6.92
N PRO A 29 25.58 1.59 -6.41
CA PRO A 29 26.85 1.58 -5.70
C PRO A 29 28.03 2.05 -6.54
N ASN A 30 27.90 1.92 -7.87
CA ASN A 30 28.94 2.33 -8.81
C ASN A 30 28.76 3.78 -9.27
N MET A 31 27.77 4.50 -8.76
CA MET A 31 27.46 5.87 -9.22
C MET A 31 28.68 6.80 -9.13
N GLY A 32 29.46 6.72 -8.05
CA GLY A 32 30.67 7.53 -7.89
C GLY A 32 31.74 7.21 -8.94
N HIS A 33 31.86 5.97 -9.37
CA HIS A 33 32.75 5.56 -10.47
C HIS A 33 32.22 6.04 -11.81
N LEU A 34 30.92 5.86 -12.06
CA LEU A 34 30.26 6.30 -13.27
C LEU A 34 30.33 7.82 -13.44
N GLN A 35 30.20 8.58 -12.35
CA GLN A 35 30.34 10.05 -12.38
C GLN A 35 31.76 10.49 -12.76
N ARG A 36 32.80 9.79 -12.25
CA ARG A 36 34.18 10.09 -12.65
C ARG A 36 34.46 9.80 -14.13
N MET A 37 33.82 8.75 -14.70
CA MET A 37 34.05 8.35 -16.09
C MET A 37 33.18 9.14 -17.09
N PHE A 38 31.94 9.44 -16.75
CA PHE A 38 30.93 9.92 -17.68
C PHE A 38 30.31 11.28 -17.29
N GLY A 39 30.75 11.87 -16.16
CA GLY A 39 30.28 13.15 -15.69
C GLY A 39 28.75 13.19 -15.55
N GLU A 40 28.11 14.19 -16.11
CA GLU A 40 26.65 14.38 -16.08
C GLU A 40 25.88 13.24 -16.79
N ASN A 41 26.51 12.49 -17.67
CA ASN A 41 25.87 11.35 -18.36
C ASN A 41 25.90 10.06 -17.53
N ALA A 42 26.47 10.03 -16.34
CA ALA A 42 26.59 8.84 -15.48
C ALA A 42 25.24 8.12 -15.26
N ALA A 43 24.16 8.87 -15.12
CA ALA A 43 22.82 8.31 -14.90
C ALA A 43 22.35 7.40 -16.06
N LYS A 44 22.81 7.64 -17.29
CA LYS A 44 22.46 6.82 -18.47
C LYS A 44 23.08 5.42 -18.43
N PHE A 45 24.17 5.27 -17.69
CA PHE A 45 24.92 4.02 -17.56
C PHE A 45 24.62 3.30 -16.24
N SER A 46 23.83 3.91 -15.36
CA SER A 46 23.39 3.29 -14.13
C SER A 46 22.45 2.12 -14.39
N LYS A 47 22.71 1.00 -13.71
CA LYS A 47 21.88 -0.22 -13.76
C LYS A 47 20.96 -0.34 -12.54
N LYS A 48 20.72 0.77 -11.82
CA LYS A 48 19.84 0.73 -10.65
C LYS A 48 18.40 0.36 -11.07
N PRO A 49 17.67 -0.41 -10.25
CA PRO A 49 16.25 -0.64 -10.47
C PRO A 49 15.48 0.68 -10.44
N PRO A 50 14.31 0.75 -11.08
CA PRO A 50 13.47 1.94 -11.01
C PRO A 50 13.01 2.21 -9.57
N ALA A 51 12.87 3.49 -9.22
CA ALA A 51 12.32 3.90 -7.94
C ALA A 51 10.92 3.30 -7.75
N GLN A 52 10.64 2.84 -6.53
CA GLN A 52 9.34 2.32 -6.14
C GLN A 52 8.61 3.38 -5.34
N THR A 53 7.37 3.66 -5.74
CA THR A 53 6.52 4.63 -5.03
C THR A 53 5.33 3.92 -4.44
N VAL A 54 5.05 4.21 -3.16
CA VAL A 54 3.86 3.73 -2.44
C VAL A 54 3.02 4.95 -2.09
N HIS A 55 1.80 4.98 -2.59
CA HIS A 55 0.81 6.03 -2.31
C HIS A 55 -0.13 5.60 -1.21
N GLY A 56 -0.54 6.54 -0.37
CA GLY A 56 -1.50 6.30 0.69
C GLY A 56 -1.88 7.58 1.43
N ILE A 57 -2.47 7.39 2.60
CA ILE A 57 -2.76 8.44 3.57
C ILE A 57 -1.98 8.17 4.86
N ILE A 58 -1.68 9.22 5.59
CA ILE A 58 -1.04 9.07 6.91
C ILE A 58 -2.14 8.80 7.93
N THR A 59 -2.14 7.58 8.48
CA THR A 59 -3.14 7.13 9.47
C THR A 59 -2.65 7.22 10.91
N LYS A 60 -1.33 7.33 11.11
CA LYS A 60 -0.70 7.49 12.41
C LYS A 60 0.52 8.38 12.33
N PHE A 61 0.67 9.26 13.30
CA PHE A 61 1.80 10.16 13.44
C PHE A 61 2.22 10.20 14.91
N ASP A 62 3.45 9.85 15.18
CA ASP A 62 4.03 9.85 16.52
C ASP A 62 5.31 10.70 16.51
N GLU A 63 5.45 11.59 17.48
CA GLU A 63 6.70 12.25 17.84
C GLU A 63 7.35 11.46 18.97
N HIS A 64 8.62 11.07 18.81
CA HIS A 64 9.30 10.19 19.76
C HIS A 64 10.27 10.94 20.67
N GLU A 65 11.38 11.39 20.08
CA GLU A 65 12.49 11.98 20.82
C GLU A 65 12.87 13.30 20.16
N THR A 66 13.10 14.31 20.98
CA THR A 66 13.62 15.61 20.55
C THR A 66 15.00 15.79 21.16
N SER A 67 16.02 15.99 20.33
CA SER A 67 17.34 16.46 20.72
C SER A 67 17.48 17.96 20.48
N ALA A 68 18.67 18.52 20.75
CA ALA A 68 18.92 19.93 20.46
C ALA A 68 18.82 20.26 18.96
N ASP A 69 19.13 19.30 18.08
CA ASP A 69 19.26 19.53 16.64
C ASP A 69 18.18 18.82 15.81
N GLU A 70 17.58 17.74 16.33
CA GLU A 70 16.62 16.91 15.57
C GLU A 70 15.51 16.34 16.45
N THR A 71 14.35 16.19 15.86
CA THR A 71 13.20 15.46 16.41
C THR A 71 12.94 14.21 15.58
N ARG A 72 12.75 13.07 16.24
CA ARG A 72 12.41 11.80 15.60
C ARG A 72 10.90 11.63 15.50
N TYR A 73 10.44 11.35 14.30
CA TYR A 73 9.05 11.12 13.98
C TYR A 73 8.82 9.70 13.44
N ARG A 74 7.63 9.17 13.69
CA ARG A 74 7.14 7.93 13.07
C ARG A 74 5.80 8.17 12.42
N VAL A 75 5.66 7.78 11.15
CA VAL A 75 4.40 7.82 10.42
C VAL A 75 4.00 6.42 9.96
N ARG A 76 2.68 6.18 9.94
CA ARG A 76 2.09 5.03 9.26
C ARG A 76 1.42 5.51 7.99
N LEU A 77 1.88 5.00 6.86
CA LEU A 77 1.29 5.23 5.55
C LEU A 77 0.46 3.99 5.19
N GLU A 78 -0.83 4.18 4.96
CA GLU A 78 -1.76 3.10 4.61
C GLU A 78 -2.54 3.50 3.34
N PRO A 79 -3.06 2.52 2.55
CA PRO A 79 -3.94 2.83 1.44
C PRO A 79 -5.13 3.68 1.89
N ALA A 80 -5.64 4.55 1.02
CA ALA A 80 -6.72 5.49 1.35
C ALA A 80 -7.95 4.81 1.98
N ILE A 81 -8.24 3.57 1.58
CA ILE A 81 -9.35 2.77 2.12
C ILE A 81 -9.20 2.44 3.61
N ALA A 82 -8.03 2.65 4.21
CA ALA A 82 -7.86 2.50 5.67
C ALA A 82 -8.81 3.42 6.45
N ASP A 83 -9.28 4.51 5.83
CA ASP A 83 -10.31 5.40 6.38
C ASP A 83 -11.63 4.67 6.65
N LEU A 84 -11.95 3.64 5.88
CA LEU A 84 -13.15 2.81 6.07
C LEU A 84 -13.10 1.94 7.34
N ASN A 85 -11.99 1.96 8.07
CA ASN A 85 -11.89 1.37 9.42
C ASN A 85 -12.36 2.33 10.52
N ARG A 86 -12.67 3.58 10.17
CA ARG A 86 -13.15 4.56 11.14
C ARG A 86 -14.66 4.43 11.30
N GLY A 87 -15.07 4.09 12.48
CA GLY A 87 -16.50 3.98 12.78
C GLY A 87 -17.12 2.64 12.35
N ARG A 88 -18.22 2.32 13.00
CA ARG A 88 -19.01 1.11 12.76
C ARG A 88 -20.37 1.52 12.27
N THR A 89 -20.88 0.81 11.28
CA THR A 89 -22.21 1.08 10.73
C THR A 89 -23.04 -0.18 10.65
N SER A 90 -24.35 0.00 10.45
CA SER A 90 -25.26 -1.09 10.18
C SER A 90 -26.07 -0.73 8.94
N ARG A 91 -26.03 -1.59 7.92
CA ARG A 91 -26.71 -1.43 6.65
C ARG A 91 -27.30 -2.77 6.21
N LEU A 92 -28.41 -2.73 5.49
CA LEU A 92 -29.03 -3.91 4.89
C LEU A 92 -29.03 -3.74 3.37
N PHE A 93 -28.49 -4.74 2.70
CA PHE A 93 -28.47 -4.83 1.23
C PHE A 93 -29.41 -5.96 0.80
N GLN A 94 -30.25 -5.70 -0.19
CA GLN A 94 -31.27 -6.67 -0.66
C GLN A 94 -31.15 -6.87 -2.15
N LYS A 95 -31.27 -8.13 -2.58
CA LYS A 95 -31.30 -8.54 -3.99
C LYS A 95 -30.10 -8.02 -4.80
N GLN A 96 -28.93 -7.96 -4.18
CA GLN A 96 -27.69 -7.49 -4.78
C GLN A 96 -26.62 -8.58 -4.79
N SER A 97 -25.73 -8.56 -5.77
CA SER A 97 -24.50 -9.33 -5.79
C SER A 97 -23.43 -8.67 -4.91
N VAL A 98 -22.41 -9.43 -4.54
CA VAL A 98 -21.29 -8.88 -3.75
C VAL A 98 -20.59 -7.74 -4.48
N GLU A 99 -20.44 -7.81 -5.80
CA GLU A 99 -19.87 -6.74 -6.61
C GLU A 99 -20.70 -5.45 -6.53
N GLU A 100 -22.03 -5.57 -6.64
CA GLU A 100 -22.95 -4.44 -6.50
C GLU A 100 -22.88 -3.83 -5.10
N ILE A 101 -22.88 -4.66 -4.05
CA ILE A 101 -22.78 -4.23 -2.65
C ILE A 101 -21.46 -3.48 -2.39
N ILE A 102 -20.34 -4.03 -2.84
CA ILE A 102 -19.03 -3.38 -2.67
C ILE A 102 -19.01 -2.05 -3.43
N THR A 103 -19.54 -2.03 -4.65
CA THR A 103 -19.60 -0.81 -5.47
C THR A 103 -20.41 0.29 -4.78
N ASP A 104 -21.60 -0.03 -4.30
CA ASP A 104 -22.48 0.91 -3.63
C ASP A 104 -21.89 1.41 -2.33
N THR A 105 -21.27 0.51 -1.58
CA THR A 105 -20.60 0.82 -0.32
C THR A 105 -19.44 1.79 -0.54
N LEU A 106 -18.56 1.49 -1.49
CA LEU A 106 -17.40 2.33 -1.77
C LEU A 106 -17.80 3.69 -2.36
N ARG A 107 -18.80 3.72 -3.25
CA ARG A 107 -19.33 4.98 -3.80
C ARG A 107 -19.95 5.87 -2.73
N HIS A 108 -20.71 5.26 -1.80
CA HIS A 108 -21.30 5.99 -0.68
C HIS A 108 -20.22 6.69 0.17
N ASP A 109 -19.09 6.04 0.34
CA ASP A 109 -17.96 6.57 1.11
C ASP A 109 -16.99 7.43 0.23
N GLY A 110 -17.43 7.81 -0.99
CA GLY A 110 -16.74 8.79 -1.85
C GLY A 110 -15.71 8.21 -2.82
N TYR A 111 -15.56 6.88 -2.92
CA TYR A 111 -14.63 6.24 -3.84
C TYR A 111 -15.24 6.09 -5.25
N ARG A 112 -14.42 6.28 -6.27
CA ARG A 112 -14.83 6.28 -7.68
C ARG A 112 -14.48 4.96 -8.35
N ALA A 113 -15.48 4.27 -8.89
CA ALA A 113 -15.27 3.07 -9.69
C ALA A 113 -14.42 3.37 -10.94
N GLY A 114 -13.48 2.50 -11.25
CA GLY A 114 -12.54 2.64 -12.37
C GLY A 114 -11.33 3.54 -12.05
N VAL A 115 -11.37 4.35 -11.00
CA VAL A 115 -10.28 5.24 -10.57
C VAL A 115 -9.68 4.74 -9.25
N ASP A 116 -10.46 4.71 -8.19
CA ASP A 116 -10.01 4.36 -6.85
C ASP A 116 -10.11 2.85 -6.59
N PHE A 117 -11.06 2.18 -7.25
CA PHE A 117 -11.22 0.73 -7.24
C PHE A 117 -11.73 0.19 -8.57
N ARG A 118 -11.46 -1.10 -8.83
CA ARG A 118 -11.98 -1.82 -10.01
C ARG A 118 -12.10 -3.30 -9.74
N PHE A 119 -12.98 -3.96 -10.49
CA PHE A 119 -13.14 -5.41 -10.47
C PHE A 119 -12.45 -6.04 -11.69
N ASN A 120 -11.85 -7.21 -11.45
CA ASN A 120 -11.31 -8.11 -12.45
C ASN A 120 -11.78 -9.53 -12.08
N LEU A 121 -13.10 -9.72 -12.12
CA LEU A 121 -13.79 -10.96 -11.75
C LEU A 121 -14.08 -11.76 -13.02
N ARG A 122 -13.93 -13.08 -12.94
CA ARG A 122 -14.31 -14.03 -14.00
C ARG A 122 -15.58 -14.78 -13.67
N GLY A 123 -15.83 -14.98 -12.38
CA GLY A 123 -17.02 -15.64 -11.87
C GLY A 123 -18.28 -14.82 -12.02
N GLN A 124 -19.41 -15.51 -12.02
CA GLN A 124 -20.72 -14.87 -11.89
C GLN A 124 -21.20 -15.05 -10.46
N TYR A 125 -21.51 -13.94 -9.81
CA TYR A 125 -21.92 -13.91 -8.41
C TYR A 125 -23.43 -13.81 -8.31
N ARG A 126 -24.02 -14.71 -7.51
CA ARG A 126 -25.47 -14.70 -7.26
C ARG A 126 -25.91 -13.43 -6.55
N ARG A 127 -27.14 -13.03 -6.77
CA ARG A 127 -27.79 -12.01 -5.96
C ARG A 127 -28.29 -12.65 -4.67
N HIS A 128 -27.89 -12.09 -3.55
CA HIS A 128 -28.34 -12.52 -2.23
C HIS A 128 -29.68 -11.89 -1.91
N GLU A 129 -30.57 -12.64 -1.25
CA GLU A 129 -31.84 -12.10 -0.75
C GLU A 129 -31.57 -10.90 0.18
N TYR A 130 -30.62 -11.07 1.08
CA TYR A 130 -30.09 -10.00 1.92
C TYR A 130 -28.69 -10.29 2.39
N ILE A 131 -27.90 -9.24 2.57
CA ILE A 131 -26.62 -9.23 3.29
C ILE A 131 -26.66 -8.07 4.26
N THR A 132 -26.26 -8.32 5.49
CA THR A 132 -26.26 -7.30 6.54
C THR A 132 -24.84 -6.95 6.93
N GLN A 133 -24.51 -5.67 6.90
CA GLN A 133 -23.42 -5.09 7.68
C GLN A 133 -23.99 -4.78 9.07
N TYR A 134 -23.49 -5.40 10.12
CA TYR A 134 -24.01 -5.19 11.47
C TYR A 134 -22.90 -4.79 12.42
N HIS A 135 -22.90 -3.54 12.86
CA HIS A 135 -21.97 -2.98 13.84
C HIS A 135 -20.49 -3.30 13.56
N GLU A 136 -20.12 -3.32 12.30
CA GLU A 136 -18.76 -3.54 11.83
C GLU A 136 -18.27 -2.34 11.00
N THR A 137 -16.94 -2.20 10.86
CA THR A 137 -16.38 -1.16 10.00
C THR A 137 -16.65 -1.48 8.53
N THR A 138 -16.73 -0.48 7.68
CA THR A 138 -16.97 -0.69 6.24
C THR A 138 -15.89 -1.58 5.64
N PHE A 139 -14.63 -1.42 6.05
CA PHE A 139 -13.55 -2.26 5.54
C PHE A 139 -13.65 -3.71 6.01
N ALA A 140 -13.99 -3.95 7.29
CA ALA A 140 -14.22 -5.30 7.81
C ALA A 140 -15.38 -5.99 7.09
N PHE A 141 -16.46 -5.27 6.82
CA PHE A 141 -17.58 -5.76 6.04
C PHE A 141 -17.16 -6.19 4.63
N ILE A 142 -16.44 -5.33 3.89
CA ILE A 142 -15.93 -5.67 2.55
C ILE A 142 -15.02 -6.91 2.61
N GLN A 143 -14.11 -6.98 3.59
CA GLN A 143 -13.25 -8.14 3.77
C GLN A 143 -14.03 -9.43 3.99
N ARG A 144 -15.07 -9.38 4.81
CA ARG A 144 -15.91 -10.54 5.13
C ARG A 144 -16.66 -11.04 3.90
N ILE A 145 -17.39 -10.17 3.19
CA ILE A 145 -18.16 -10.60 2.00
C ILE A 145 -17.26 -11.04 0.85
N CYS A 146 -16.08 -10.45 0.69
CA CYS A 146 -15.06 -10.92 -0.25
C CYS A 146 -14.58 -12.33 0.10
N ALA A 147 -14.31 -12.59 1.38
CA ALA A 147 -13.86 -13.91 1.84
C ALA A 147 -14.93 -14.99 1.68
N GLU A 148 -16.21 -14.66 1.91
CA GLU A 148 -17.35 -15.56 1.73
C GLU A 148 -17.52 -15.99 0.26
N GLU A 149 -17.20 -15.11 -0.68
CA GLU A 149 -17.35 -15.36 -2.13
C GLU A 149 -16.01 -15.73 -2.83
N GLY A 150 -14.92 -15.87 -2.07
CA GLY A 150 -13.62 -16.21 -2.65
C GLY A 150 -12.96 -15.07 -3.44
N ILE A 151 -13.37 -13.85 -3.21
CA ILE A 151 -12.80 -12.66 -3.85
C ILE A 151 -11.59 -12.19 -3.04
N TRP A 152 -10.46 -12.05 -3.70
CA TRP A 152 -9.28 -11.40 -3.14
C TRP A 152 -9.20 -9.94 -3.60
N PHE A 153 -8.46 -9.11 -2.89
CA PHE A 153 -8.12 -7.78 -3.37
C PHE A 153 -6.66 -7.44 -3.09
N ARG A 154 -6.13 -6.53 -3.90
CA ARG A 154 -4.76 -6.01 -3.81
C ARG A 154 -4.70 -4.55 -4.23
N TRP A 155 -3.56 -3.93 -3.94
CA TRP A 155 -3.29 -2.55 -4.34
C TRP A 155 -2.38 -2.52 -5.56
N GLU A 156 -2.79 -1.80 -6.59
CA GLU A 156 -1.92 -1.43 -7.70
C GLU A 156 -1.45 0.01 -7.53
N GLN A 157 -0.14 0.20 -7.43
CA GLN A 157 0.45 1.52 -7.45
C GLN A 157 0.47 2.06 -8.88
N LYS A 158 -0.11 3.23 -9.09
CA LYS A 158 -0.03 4.02 -10.32
C LYS A 158 0.96 5.16 -10.12
N LYS A 159 1.14 6.01 -11.14
CA LYS A 159 2.08 7.12 -11.07
C LYS A 159 1.78 8.06 -9.88
N ASP A 160 0.52 8.38 -9.65
CA ASP A 160 0.10 9.42 -8.70
C ASP A 160 -0.87 8.93 -7.62
N TYR A 161 -1.32 7.67 -7.67
CA TYR A 161 -2.31 7.11 -6.75
C TYR A 161 -2.24 5.58 -6.68
N ALA A 162 -2.96 4.99 -5.74
CA ALA A 162 -3.14 3.54 -5.64
C ALA A 162 -4.58 3.16 -5.97
N VAL A 163 -4.76 2.03 -6.68
CA VAL A 163 -6.07 1.48 -7.07
C VAL A 163 -6.29 0.16 -6.33
N MET A 164 -7.45 -0.01 -5.72
CA MET A 164 -7.88 -1.29 -5.17
C MET A 164 -8.44 -2.17 -6.28
N VAL A 165 -7.84 -3.34 -6.49
CA VAL A 165 -8.25 -4.30 -7.52
C VAL A 165 -8.80 -5.53 -6.86
N PHE A 166 -10.06 -5.84 -7.13
CA PHE A 166 -10.72 -7.07 -6.71
C PHE A 166 -10.57 -8.13 -7.81
N GLY A 167 -10.34 -9.37 -7.42
CA GLY A 167 -10.23 -10.50 -8.34
C GLY A 167 -10.61 -11.81 -7.67
N ASP A 168 -10.89 -12.82 -8.48
CA ASP A 168 -11.30 -14.15 -8.04
C ASP A 168 -10.44 -15.28 -8.62
N ASP A 169 -9.52 -14.93 -9.53
CA ASP A 169 -8.63 -15.88 -10.18
C ASP A 169 -7.17 -15.63 -9.80
N LEU A 170 -6.49 -16.68 -9.34
CA LEU A 170 -5.07 -16.62 -8.99
C LEU A 170 -4.16 -16.37 -10.20
N ASP A 171 -4.60 -16.71 -11.41
CA ASP A 171 -3.84 -16.44 -12.63
C ASP A 171 -3.88 -14.96 -13.04
N ALA A 172 -4.83 -14.19 -12.50
CA ALA A 172 -4.87 -12.74 -12.65
C ALA A 172 -3.76 -12.00 -11.87
N TYR A 173 -3.04 -12.70 -10.98
CA TYR A 173 -1.83 -12.14 -10.37
C TYR A 173 -0.72 -12.01 -11.41
N SER A 174 -0.22 -10.79 -11.58
CA SER A 174 1.00 -10.54 -12.37
C SER A 174 2.18 -11.25 -11.69
N ARG A 175 2.53 -12.43 -12.20
CA ARG A 175 3.70 -13.19 -11.74
C ARG A 175 4.93 -12.65 -12.44
N LYS A 176 5.54 -11.62 -11.90
CA LYS A 176 6.88 -11.23 -12.33
C LYS A 176 7.85 -12.24 -11.73
N GLN A 177 8.47 -13.05 -12.58
CA GLN A 177 9.60 -13.88 -12.14
C GLN A 177 10.74 -12.94 -11.75
N ARG A 178 10.92 -12.77 -10.45
CA ARG A 178 12.04 -12.03 -9.89
C ARG A 178 12.69 -12.93 -8.83
N THR A 179 13.93 -13.27 -9.05
CA THR A 179 14.73 -13.94 -8.03
C THR A 179 15.35 -12.88 -7.13
N VAL A 180 15.00 -12.94 -5.85
CA VAL A 180 15.60 -12.08 -4.82
C VAL A 180 16.45 -12.96 -3.92
N PRO A 181 17.78 -12.78 -3.88
CA PRO A 181 18.66 -13.62 -3.07
C PRO A 181 18.39 -13.41 -1.57
N TYR A 182 18.45 -14.51 -0.82
CA TYR A 182 18.48 -14.45 0.63
C TYR A 182 19.91 -14.17 1.10
N ARG A 183 20.10 -13.15 1.94
CA ARG A 183 21.40 -12.81 2.54
C ARG A 183 21.23 -12.57 4.03
N ARG A 184 22.04 -13.23 4.84
CA ARG A 184 22.10 -12.93 6.28
C ARG A 184 22.77 -11.58 6.51
N ASP A 185 22.39 -10.89 7.59
CA ASP A 185 23.12 -9.69 8.02
C ASP A 185 24.52 -10.09 8.53
N SER A 186 25.54 -9.89 7.73
CA SER A 186 26.93 -10.19 8.08
C SER A 186 27.82 -8.94 8.20
N GLY A 187 27.23 -7.75 8.13
CA GLY A 187 27.95 -6.47 8.30
C GLY A 187 28.91 -6.07 7.16
N LEU A 188 29.26 -7.01 6.30
CA LEU A 188 30.19 -6.78 5.16
C LEU A 188 29.47 -6.71 3.81
N GLU A 189 28.13 -6.66 3.81
CA GLU A 189 27.38 -7.05 2.63
C GLU A 189 26.44 -6.05 2.07
N SER A 190 26.37 -6.15 0.80
CA SER A 190 25.38 -5.70 -0.15
C SER A 190 25.36 -4.21 -0.40
N VAL A 191 26.39 -3.77 -0.99
CA VAL A 191 26.28 -2.61 -1.85
C VAL A 191 25.52 -3.05 -3.11
N GLY A 192 24.26 -2.66 -3.25
CA GLY A 192 23.63 -2.52 -4.56
C GLY A 192 22.69 -3.61 -5.09
N ALA A 193 22.33 -4.63 -4.31
CA ALA A 193 21.32 -5.59 -4.76
C ALA A 193 20.21 -5.79 -3.72
N ASP A 194 18.95 -5.78 -4.18
CA ASP A 194 17.82 -6.15 -3.33
C ASP A 194 18.03 -7.57 -2.78
N SER A 195 17.88 -7.74 -1.48
CA SER A 195 18.02 -9.04 -0.82
C SER A 195 16.97 -9.22 0.28
N ILE A 196 16.59 -10.48 0.54
CA ILE A 196 15.75 -10.85 1.66
C ILE A 196 16.67 -11.12 2.86
N LYS A 197 16.49 -10.41 3.95
CA LYS A 197 17.24 -10.59 5.20
C LYS A 197 16.55 -11.53 6.17
N SER A 198 15.21 -11.52 6.22
CA SER A 198 14.43 -12.44 7.04
C SER A 198 13.11 -12.82 6.38
N LEU A 199 12.69 -14.06 6.56
CA LEU A 199 11.39 -14.56 6.11
C LEU A 199 10.69 -15.22 7.30
N ARG A 200 9.46 -14.76 7.59
CA ARG A 200 8.59 -15.40 8.59
C ARG A 200 7.34 -15.94 7.90
N ARG A 201 7.10 -17.24 8.05
CA ARG A 201 5.86 -17.87 7.62
C ARG A 201 4.96 -18.04 8.83
N ARG A 202 3.71 -17.57 8.72
CA ARG A 202 2.64 -17.85 9.70
C ARG A 202 1.56 -18.67 8.99
N THR A 203 1.20 -19.78 9.56
CA THR A 203 -0.01 -20.54 9.24
C THR A 203 -1.03 -20.28 10.34
N ARG A 204 -2.25 -19.96 9.97
CA ARG A 204 -3.42 -19.92 10.87
C ARG A 204 -4.24 -21.17 10.66
#